data_c24fe8e15e1f55919036d36b8dcf4d34
#
_entry.id   c24fe8e15e1f55919036d36b8dcf4d34
#
_cell.length_a   1.000
_cell.length_b   1.000
_cell.length_c   1.000
_cell.angle_alpha   90.00
_cell.angle_beta   90.00
_cell.angle_gamma   90.00
#
_symmetry.space_group_name_H-M   'P 1'
#
loop_
_entity.id
_entity.type
_entity.pdbx_description
1 polymer ?
#
loop_
_entity_poly.entity_id
_entity_poly.type
_entity_poly.pdbx_seq_one_letter_code
_entity_poly.pdbx_strand_id
1 'polypeptide(L)'
;RICISTLAGVPSIVFGLFGLAFFLNTIGVSESKSVLAGALTLALLILPTIIRSSEEAIKAVPNSYKEAALGLGAGRWHTIMTIILPAALPGILTGMVISMGRAAGETAPIIFTAAVSIGAPIALLETLTQPTPALPWNIYNLCTEHEAVDEIRHVQFGMVFTLIAIVLLLNLIAIIMRARISKKLRG
;
A
#
# COMPACT_ATOMS: atom_id res chain seq x y z
N ARG A 1 -4.20 -10.05 17.49
CA ARG A 1 -5.32 -9.17 17.11
C ARG A 1 -5.19 -7.79 17.73
N ILE A 2 -4.98 -7.67 19.04
CA ILE A 2 -4.86 -6.38 19.75
C ILE A 2 -3.72 -5.56 19.12
N CYS A 3 -2.52 -6.11 18.96
CA CYS A 3 -1.38 -5.42 18.34
C CYS A 3 -1.69 -4.87 16.94
N ILE A 4 -2.36 -5.66 16.08
CA ILE A 4 -2.72 -5.24 14.72
C ILE A 4 -3.74 -4.10 14.75
N SER A 5 -4.73 -4.18 15.64
CA SER A 5 -5.72 -3.12 15.82
C SER A 5 -5.10 -1.84 16.36
N THR A 6 -4.15 -1.94 17.28
CA THR A 6 -3.40 -0.80 17.80
C THR A 6 -2.54 -0.15 16.72
N LEU A 7 -1.82 -0.96 15.94
CA LEU A 7 -1.01 -0.45 14.81
C LEU A 7 -1.88 0.27 13.75
N ALA A 8 -3.06 -0.25 13.47
CA ALA A 8 -3.99 0.39 12.52
C ALA A 8 -4.49 1.77 12.97
N GLY A 9 -4.45 2.05 14.27
CA GLY A 9 -4.82 3.36 14.85
C GLY A 9 -3.68 4.37 14.93
N VAL A 10 -2.44 3.99 14.60
CA VAL A 10 -1.28 4.88 14.67
C VAL A 10 -1.33 5.90 13.51
N PRO A 11 -1.11 7.21 13.76
CA PRO A 11 -1.01 8.21 12.71
C PRO A 11 0.09 7.90 11.70
N SER A 12 -0.15 8.18 10.41
CA SER A 12 0.80 7.85 9.33
C SER A 12 2.16 8.54 9.48
N ILE A 13 2.19 9.74 10.09
CA ILE A 13 3.42 10.48 10.36
C ILE A 13 4.36 9.71 11.29
N VAL A 14 3.82 8.96 12.27
CA VAL A 14 4.62 8.16 13.20
C VAL A 14 5.32 7.03 12.45
N PHE A 15 4.66 6.42 11.46
CA PHE A 15 5.31 5.45 10.57
C PHE A 15 6.46 6.08 9.76
N GLY A 16 6.30 7.33 9.34
CA GLY A 16 7.37 8.07 8.67
C GLY A 16 8.59 8.30 9.56
N LEU A 17 8.38 8.74 10.80
CA LEU A 17 9.44 8.91 11.80
C LEU A 17 10.08 7.56 12.17
N PHE A 18 9.29 6.52 12.32
CA PHE A 18 9.80 5.16 12.54
C PHE A 18 10.66 4.70 11.35
N GLY A 19 10.18 4.91 10.12
CA GLY A 19 10.91 4.56 8.91
C GLY A 19 12.25 5.28 8.80
N LEU A 20 12.29 6.58 9.13
CA LEU A 20 13.53 7.35 9.22
C LEU A 20 14.50 6.75 10.26
N ALA A 21 14.01 6.54 11.48
CA ALA A 21 14.85 6.04 12.56
C ALA A 21 15.33 4.61 12.32
N PHE A 22 14.46 3.74 11.87
CA PHE A 22 14.72 2.30 11.74
C PHE A 22 15.41 1.95 10.42
N PHE A 23 14.82 2.33 9.28
CA PHE A 23 15.38 1.91 7.99
C PHE A 23 16.60 2.72 7.57
N LEU A 24 16.62 4.04 7.82
CA LEU A 24 17.73 4.88 7.40
C LEU A 24 18.84 4.90 8.47
N ASN A 25 18.51 5.17 9.74
CA ASN A 25 19.53 5.38 10.76
C ASN A 25 20.01 4.08 11.40
N THR A 26 19.15 3.06 11.61
CA THR A 26 19.52 1.83 12.31
C THR A 26 19.99 0.75 11.36
N ILE A 27 19.22 0.44 10.31
CA ILE A 27 19.56 -0.60 9.33
C ILE A 27 20.53 -0.07 8.29
N GLY A 28 20.42 1.24 7.94
CA GLY A 28 21.26 1.84 6.90
C GLY A 28 20.93 1.31 5.51
N VAL A 29 19.64 1.21 5.18
CA VAL A 29 19.16 0.72 3.87
C VAL A 29 19.71 1.57 2.71
N SER A 30 19.96 2.85 2.99
CA SER A 30 20.63 3.80 2.10
C SER A 30 21.27 4.92 2.92
N GLU A 31 22.28 5.59 2.36
CA GLU A 31 22.98 6.71 3.02
C GLU A 31 22.08 7.94 3.21
N SER A 32 21.01 8.06 2.43
CA SER A 32 20.06 9.16 2.50
C SER A 32 18.64 8.65 2.28
N LYS A 33 17.65 9.56 2.25
CA LYS A 33 16.29 9.23 1.83
C LYS A 33 16.31 8.46 0.50
N SER A 34 15.46 7.45 0.37
CA SER A 34 15.42 6.60 -0.82
C SER A 34 14.04 6.02 -1.05
N VAL A 35 13.75 5.68 -2.30
CA VAL A 35 12.48 5.02 -2.65
C VAL A 35 12.35 3.68 -1.92
N LEU A 36 13.46 2.97 -1.69
CA LEU A 36 13.44 1.70 -0.96
C LEU A 36 13.01 1.89 0.50
N ALA A 37 13.57 2.88 1.21
CA ALA A 37 13.17 3.19 2.58
C ALA A 37 11.70 3.64 2.66
N GLY A 38 11.24 4.45 1.70
CA GLY A 38 9.84 4.85 1.57
C GLY A 38 8.90 3.67 1.31
N ALA A 39 9.27 2.78 0.39
CA ALA A 39 8.49 1.58 0.08
C ALA A 39 8.35 0.64 1.28
N LEU A 40 9.43 0.42 2.04
CA LEU A 40 9.39 -0.38 3.26
C LEU A 40 8.50 0.27 4.34
N THR A 41 8.58 1.58 4.49
CA THR A 41 7.74 2.34 5.44
C THR A 41 6.26 2.28 5.06
N LEU A 42 5.93 2.46 3.77
CA LEU A 42 4.56 2.32 3.27
C LEU A 42 4.05 0.88 3.40
N ALA A 43 4.90 -0.12 3.15
CA ALA A 43 4.54 -1.53 3.35
C ALA A 43 4.14 -1.81 4.80
N LEU A 44 4.90 -1.29 5.78
CA LEU A 44 4.56 -1.40 7.20
C LEU A 44 3.24 -0.68 7.54
N LEU A 45 3.01 0.48 6.96
CA LEU A 45 1.80 1.27 7.17
C LEU A 45 0.54 0.55 6.69
N ILE A 46 0.59 -0.11 5.52
CA ILE A 46 -0.56 -0.80 4.94
C ILE A 46 -0.74 -2.23 5.47
N LEU A 47 0.32 -2.82 6.06
CA LEU A 47 0.32 -4.19 6.54
C LEU A 47 -0.84 -4.51 7.51
N PRO A 48 -1.17 -3.70 8.53
CA PRO A 48 -2.29 -3.98 9.42
C PRO A 48 -3.63 -4.06 8.69
N THR A 49 -3.84 -3.21 7.69
CA THR A 49 -5.07 -3.20 6.88
C THR A 49 -5.18 -4.46 6.03
N ILE A 50 -4.09 -4.90 5.40
CA ILE A 50 -4.05 -6.13 4.61
C ILE A 50 -4.30 -7.35 5.50
N ILE A 51 -3.66 -7.43 6.68
CA ILE A 51 -3.85 -8.55 7.60
C ILE A 51 -5.33 -8.62 8.04
N ARG A 52 -5.91 -7.49 8.40
CA ARG A 52 -7.30 -7.43 8.87
C ARG A 52 -8.30 -7.84 7.80
N SER A 53 -8.18 -7.29 6.60
CA SER A 53 -9.05 -7.65 5.48
C SER A 53 -8.88 -9.11 5.05
N SER A 54 -7.67 -9.64 5.12
CA SER A 54 -7.39 -11.05 4.85
C SER A 54 -8.02 -11.96 5.90
N GLU A 55 -7.92 -11.60 7.19
CA GLU A 55 -8.59 -12.34 8.28
C GLU A 55 -10.11 -12.37 8.09
N GLU A 56 -10.70 -11.24 7.74
CA GLU A 56 -12.14 -11.13 7.48
C GLU A 56 -12.56 -11.95 6.27
N ALA A 57 -11.77 -11.92 5.18
CA ALA A 57 -12.02 -12.71 3.99
C ALA A 57 -11.98 -14.22 4.26
N ILE A 58 -11.02 -14.67 5.08
CA ILE A 58 -10.91 -16.09 5.49
C ILE A 58 -12.10 -16.50 6.36
N LYS A 59 -12.53 -15.64 7.29
CA LYS A 59 -13.69 -15.90 8.15
C LYS A 59 -15.02 -15.90 7.39
N ALA A 60 -15.09 -15.18 6.30
CA ALA A 60 -16.29 -15.14 5.46
C ALA A 60 -16.52 -16.44 4.65
N VAL A 61 -15.54 -17.34 4.59
CA VAL A 61 -15.70 -18.65 3.94
C VAL A 61 -16.64 -19.50 4.79
N PRO A 62 -17.74 -20.08 4.23
CA PRO A 62 -18.69 -20.88 4.96
C PRO A 62 -18.05 -22.08 5.66
N ASN A 63 -18.42 -22.35 6.89
CA ASN A 63 -17.91 -23.49 7.67
C ASN A 63 -18.23 -24.84 6.99
N SER A 64 -19.32 -24.93 6.24
CA SER A 64 -19.69 -26.13 5.48
C SER A 64 -18.59 -26.61 4.54
N TYR A 65 -17.81 -25.73 3.95
CA TYR A 65 -16.69 -26.11 3.10
C TYR A 65 -15.58 -26.81 3.88
N LYS A 66 -15.29 -26.30 5.08
CA LYS A 66 -14.32 -26.90 5.99
C LYS A 66 -14.78 -28.25 6.53
N GLU A 67 -16.05 -28.34 6.94
CA GLU A 67 -16.66 -29.56 7.48
C GLU A 67 -16.73 -30.66 6.42
N ALA A 68 -17.14 -30.32 5.20
CA ALA A 68 -17.17 -31.25 4.08
C ALA A 68 -15.78 -31.83 3.77
N ALA A 69 -14.75 -31.01 3.73
CA ALA A 69 -13.39 -31.46 3.48
C ALA A 69 -12.87 -32.38 4.58
N LEU A 70 -13.10 -32.02 5.83
CA LEU A 70 -12.70 -32.85 6.99
C LEU A 70 -13.48 -34.18 7.03
N GLY A 71 -14.78 -34.14 6.68
CA GLY A 71 -15.62 -35.32 6.57
C GLY A 71 -15.16 -36.34 5.50
N LEU A 72 -14.52 -35.81 4.44
CA LEU A 72 -13.87 -36.64 3.41
C LEU A 72 -12.47 -37.13 3.80
N GLY A 73 -12.03 -36.89 5.05
CA GLY A 73 -10.73 -37.31 5.56
C GLY A 73 -9.56 -36.38 5.18
N ALA A 74 -9.82 -35.20 4.64
CA ALA A 74 -8.75 -34.24 4.34
C ALA A 74 -8.09 -33.73 5.62
N GLY A 75 -6.76 -33.67 5.63
CA GLY A 75 -6.00 -33.05 6.73
C GLY A 75 -6.27 -31.52 6.82
N ARG A 76 -6.12 -30.96 8.02
CA ARG A 76 -6.35 -29.52 8.27
C ARG A 76 -5.54 -28.62 7.34
N TRP A 77 -4.28 -28.93 7.10
CA TRP A 77 -3.40 -28.14 6.22
C TRP A 77 -3.86 -28.20 4.75
N HIS A 78 -4.23 -29.39 4.29
CA HIS A 78 -4.79 -29.59 2.96
C HIS A 78 -6.09 -28.78 2.77
N THR A 79 -7.00 -28.84 3.74
CA THR A 79 -8.26 -28.09 3.74
C THR A 79 -8.00 -26.56 3.63
N ILE A 80 -7.02 -26.04 4.38
CA ILE A 80 -6.69 -24.60 4.34
C ILE A 80 -6.15 -24.22 2.96
N MET A 81 -5.18 -24.94 2.43
CA MET A 81 -4.48 -24.57 1.19
C MET A 81 -5.33 -24.80 -0.07
N THR A 82 -6.16 -25.84 -0.08
CA THR A 82 -6.87 -26.26 -1.29
C THR A 82 -8.31 -25.71 -1.35
N ILE A 83 -8.90 -25.39 -0.21
CA ILE A 83 -10.32 -25.02 -0.15
C ILE A 83 -10.50 -23.62 0.43
N ILE A 84 -10.03 -23.37 1.66
CA ILE A 84 -10.29 -22.11 2.35
C ILE A 84 -9.56 -20.94 1.69
N LEU A 85 -8.27 -21.09 1.44
CA LEU A 85 -7.45 -20.03 0.88
C LEU A 85 -7.88 -19.61 -0.54
N PRO A 86 -8.13 -20.54 -1.48
CA PRO A 86 -8.68 -20.18 -2.79
C PRO A 86 -10.06 -19.53 -2.70
N ALA A 87 -10.94 -20.00 -1.81
CA ALA A 87 -12.26 -19.39 -1.61
C ALA A 87 -12.18 -17.98 -1.02
N ALA A 88 -11.22 -17.71 -0.13
CA ALA A 88 -10.98 -16.40 0.46
C ALA A 88 -10.23 -15.42 -0.46
N LEU A 89 -9.52 -15.91 -1.47
CA LEU A 89 -8.61 -15.12 -2.31
C LEU A 89 -9.24 -13.87 -2.93
N PRO A 90 -10.48 -13.88 -3.45
CA PRO A 90 -11.11 -12.66 -3.97
C PRO A 90 -11.29 -11.57 -2.91
N GLY A 91 -11.57 -11.95 -1.66
CA GLY A 91 -11.67 -11.02 -0.53
C GLY A 91 -10.31 -10.46 -0.13
N ILE A 92 -9.28 -11.30 -0.06
CA ILE A 92 -7.89 -10.90 0.23
C ILE A 92 -7.42 -9.89 -0.82
N LEU A 93 -7.62 -10.18 -2.11
CA LEU A 93 -7.27 -9.27 -3.21
C LEU A 93 -8.00 -7.93 -3.11
N THR A 94 -9.24 -7.92 -2.61
CA THR A 94 -9.98 -6.66 -2.37
C THR A 94 -9.27 -5.82 -1.33
N GLY A 95 -8.87 -6.41 -0.21
CA GLY A 95 -8.14 -5.72 0.85
C GLY A 95 -6.80 -5.18 0.37
N MET A 96 -6.08 -5.93 -0.46
CA MET A 96 -4.83 -5.45 -1.09
C MET A 96 -5.07 -4.24 -1.99
N VAL A 97 -6.08 -4.26 -2.85
CA VAL A 97 -6.42 -3.13 -3.74
C VAL A 97 -6.71 -1.86 -2.95
N ILE A 98 -7.54 -1.98 -1.91
CA ILE A 98 -7.87 -0.83 -1.04
C ILE A 98 -6.63 -0.28 -0.35
N SER A 99 -5.77 -1.16 0.16
CA SER A 99 -4.52 -0.77 0.83
C SER A 99 -3.52 -0.10 -0.11
N MET A 100 -3.40 -0.57 -1.35
CA MET A 100 -2.56 0.06 -2.38
C MET A 100 -3.07 1.46 -2.76
N GLY A 101 -4.40 1.61 -2.93
CA GLY A 101 -5.01 2.91 -3.20
C GLY A 101 -4.73 3.93 -2.09
N ARG A 102 -4.76 3.48 -0.83
CA ARG A 102 -4.38 4.31 0.31
C ARG A 102 -2.90 4.69 0.26
N ALA A 103 -2.00 3.72 0.08
CA ALA A 103 -0.56 3.97 0.05
C ALA A 103 -0.14 4.97 -1.04
N ALA A 104 -0.81 4.95 -2.19
CA ALA A 104 -0.51 5.84 -3.31
C ALA A 104 -0.81 7.33 -3.01
N GLY A 105 -1.68 7.61 -2.05
CA GLY A 105 -2.03 8.97 -1.62
C GLY A 105 -1.30 9.45 -0.35
N GLU A 106 -0.51 8.60 0.29
CA GLU A 106 0.17 8.95 1.56
C GLU A 106 1.33 9.92 1.32
N THR A 107 1.32 11.02 2.07
CA THR A 107 2.34 12.06 1.99
C THR A 107 3.30 12.02 3.16
N ALA A 108 2.77 11.96 4.40
CA ALA A 108 3.54 12.11 5.62
C ALA A 108 4.70 11.08 5.79
N PRO A 109 4.52 9.78 5.55
CA PRO A 109 5.63 8.83 5.65
C PRO A 109 6.72 9.07 4.62
N ILE A 110 6.33 9.50 3.41
CA ILE A 110 7.24 9.69 2.29
C ILE A 110 8.16 10.90 2.49
N ILE A 111 7.68 11.95 3.13
CA ILE A 111 8.48 13.16 3.44
C ILE A 111 9.76 12.81 4.21
N PHE A 112 9.66 11.87 5.16
CA PHE A 112 10.80 11.51 6.02
C PHE A 112 11.72 10.48 5.38
N THR A 113 11.22 9.62 4.50
CA THR A 113 11.92 8.41 4.07
C THR A 113 12.34 8.39 2.61
N ALA A 114 11.63 9.09 1.72
CA ALA A 114 11.85 8.97 0.28
C ALA A 114 11.87 10.29 -0.47
N ALA A 115 11.01 11.24 -0.11
CA ALA A 115 10.70 12.38 -0.96
C ALA A 115 11.67 13.55 -0.79
N VAL A 116 11.94 14.21 -1.92
CA VAL A 116 12.50 15.57 -2.02
C VAL A 116 11.51 16.47 -2.75
N SER A 117 11.54 17.77 -2.45
CA SER A 117 10.65 18.75 -3.08
C SER A 117 11.12 19.16 -4.49
N ILE A 118 12.43 19.17 -4.72
CA ILE A 118 13.05 19.56 -5.98
C ILE A 118 14.10 18.53 -6.35
N GLY A 119 14.04 18.04 -7.58
CA GLY A 119 15.03 17.10 -8.10
C GLY A 119 14.78 16.80 -9.57
N ALA A 120 15.87 16.51 -10.30
CA ALA A 120 15.80 16.00 -11.66
C ALA A 120 15.28 14.56 -11.67
N PRO A 121 14.65 14.11 -12.75
CA PRO A 121 14.31 12.70 -12.92
C PRO A 121 15.58 11.84 -12.83
N ILE A 122 15.54 10.82 -11.98
CA ILE A 122 16.67 9.92 -11.73
C ILE A 122 16.50 8.68 -12.61
N ALA A 123 17.61 8.07 -13.03
CA ALA A 123 17.59 6.84 -13.79
C ALA A 123 16.95 5.71 -12.96
N LEU A 124 16.18 4.83 -13.61
CA LEU A 124 15.33 3.82 -12.95
C LEU A 124 16.10 2.90 -12.00
N LEU A 125 17.36 2.61 -12.29
CA LEU A 125 18.21 1.75 -11.45
C LEU A 125 18.73 2.46 -10.20
N GLU A 126 18.92 3.78 -10.25
CA GLU A 126 19.40 4.59 -9.12
C GLU A 126 18.25 5.00 -8.18
N THR A 127 17.01 4.93 -8.66
CA THR A 127 15.80 5.33 -7.92
C THR A 127 15.65 4.60 -6.58
N LEU A 128 16.13 3.36 -6.47
CA LEU A 128 16.01 2.57 -5.24
C LEU A 128 16.82 3.15 -4.07
N THR A 129 17.96 3.75 -4.36
CA THR A 129 18.91 4.23 -3.34
C THR A 129 18.95 5.74 -3.19
N GLN A 130 18.28 6.49 -4.08
CA GLN A 130 18.27 7.94 -4.08
C GLN A 130 16.89 8.52 -3.74
N PRO A 131 16.83 9.73 -3.19
CA PRO A 131 15.57 10.43 -2.96
C PRO A 131 14.95 10.87 -4.29
N THR A 132 13.63 10.78 -4.40
CA THR A 132 12.89 11.04 -5.63
C THR A 132 11.76 12.02 -5.37
N PRO A 133 11.45 12.96 -6.31
CA PRO A 133 10.26 13.78 -6.20
C PRO A 133 9.00 12.90 -6.15
N ALA A 134 8.20 13.06 -5.10
CA ALA A 134 6.95 12.34 -4.93
C ALA A 134 5.77 13.27 -5.18
N LEU A 135 4.84 12.86 -6.04
CA LEU A 135 3.72 13.70 -6.47
C LEU A 135 2.86 14.20 -5.29
N PRO A 136 2.48 13.38 -4.28
CA PRO A 136 1.73 13.88 -3.12
C PRO A 136 2.49 14.94 -2.31
N TRP A 137 3.80 14.77 -2.14
CA TRP A 137 4.64 15.74 -1.46
C TRP A 137 4.79 17.03 -2.26
N ASN A 138 4.99 16.95 -3.57
CA ASN A 138 5.12 18.14 -4.42
C ASN A 138 3.82 18.94 -4.46
N ILE A 139 2.66 18.29 -4.48
CA ILE A 139 1.36 18.98 -4.38
C ILE A 139 1.29 19.76 -3.06
N TYR A 140 1.62 19.12 -1.94
CA TYR A 140 1.62 19.76 -0.63
C TYR A 140 2.56 20.98 -0.62
N ASN A 141 3.79 20.81 -1.06
CA ASN A 141 4.81 21.86 -1.07
C ASN A 141 4.40 23.05 -1.94
N LEU A 142 3.91 22.80 -3.16
CA LEU A 142 3.43 23.86 -4.06
C LEU A 142 2.19 24.58 -3.54
N CYS A 143 1.36 23.95 -2.71
CA CYS A 143 0.18 24.57 -2.14
C CYS A 143 0.46 25.36 -0.86
N THR A 144 1.55 25.04 -0.14
CA THR A 144 1.79 25.60 1.20
C THR A 144 3.06 26.41 1.32
N GLU A 145 4.10 26.08 0.57
CA GLU A 145 5.45 26.66 0.75
C GLU A 145 5.94 27.49 -0.43
N HIS A 146 5.23 27.50 -1.57
CA HIS A 146 5.64 28.24 -2.75
C HIS A 146 5.29 29.74 -2.61
N GLU A 147 6.21 30.63 -2.97
CA GLU A 147 6.03 32.08 -2.83
C GLU A 147 4.90 32.63 -3.73
N ALA A 148 4.67 32.03 -4.89
CA ALA A 148 3.67 32.46 -5.88
C ALA A 148 2.50 31.45 -5.99
N VAL A 149 1.90 31.05 -4.87
CA VAL A 149 0.84 30.02 -4.80
C VAL A 149 -0.32 30.34 -5.75
N ASP A 150 -0.72 31.58 -5.85
CA ASP A 150 -1.86 31.99 -6.69
C ASP A 150 -1.56 31.95 -8.19
N GLU A 151 -0.33 32.24 -8.59
CA GLU A 151 0.08 32.26 -10.01
C GLU A 151 0.19 30.84 -10.59
N ILE A 152 0.58 29.86 -9.75
CA ILE A 152 0.81 28.46 -10.17
C ILE A 152 -0.41 27.57 -9.93
N ARG A 153 -1.58 28.13 -9.61
CA ARG A 153 -2.80 27.36 -9.31
C ARG A 153 -3.17 26.34 -10.38
N HIS A 154 -2.97 26.67 -11.65
CA HIS A 154 -3.21 25.76 -12.76
C HIS A 154 -2.29 24.53 -12.74
N VAL A 155 -1.03 24.69 -12.29
CA VAL A 155 -0.08 23.57 -12.11
C VAL A 155 -0.52 22.68 -10.94
N GLN A 156 -0.92 23.30 -9.82
CA GLN A 156 -1.41 22.56 -8.65
C GLN A 156 -2.61 21.67 -9.01
N PHE A 157 -3.62 22.23 -9.70
CA PHE A 157 -4.77 21.46 -10.17
C PHE A 157 -4.39 20.35 -11.16
N GLY A 158 -3.45 20.63 -12.06
CA GLY A 158 -2.92 19.61 -12.98
C GLY A 158 -2.26 18.45 -12.27
N MET A 159 -1.46 18.72 -11.23
CA MET A 159 -0.81 17.68 -10.42
C MET A 159 -1.81 16.87 -9.61
N VAL A 160 -2.81 17.53 -8.99
CA VAL A 160 -3.89 16.84 -8.25
C VAL A 160 -4.69 15.95 -9.21
N PHE A 161 -5.07 16.46 -10.38
CA PHE A 161 -5.76 15.67 -11.39
C PHE A 161 -4.94 14.45 -11.83
N THR A 162 -3.63 14.64 -12.06
CA THR A 162 -2.72 13.56 -12.43
C THR A 162 -2.63 12.50 -11.33
N LEU A 163 -2.52 12.91 -10.07
CA LEU A 163 -2.50 11.97 -8.93
C LEU A 163 -3.80 11.15 -8.87
N ILE A 164 -4.94 11.83 -8.95
CA ILE A 164 -6.26 11.16 -8.94
C ILE A 164 -6.37 10.18 -10.12
N ALA A 165 -5.98 10.60 -11.32
CA ALA A 165 -6.03 9.76 -12.51
C ALA A 165 -5.15 8.50 -12.36
N ILE A 166 -3.93 8.65 -11.85
CA ILE A 166 -3.01 7.52 -11.59
C ILE A 166 -3.62 6.56 -10.57
N VAL A 167 -4.12 7.07 -9.44
CA VAL A 167 -4.72 6.23 -8.38
C VAL A 167 -5.96 5.49 -8.88
N LEU A 168 -6.84 6.16 -9.64
CA LEU A 168 -8.01 5.54 -10.22
C LEU A 168 -7.63 4.46 -11.24
N LEU A 169 -6.63 4.72 -12.07
CA LEU A 169 -6.16 3.77 -13.08
C LEU A 169 -5.54 2.53 -12.45
N LEU A 170 -4.70 2.70 -11.41
CA LEU A 170 -4.14 1.60 -10.63
C LEU A 170 -5.24 0.76 -9.98
N ASN A 171 -6.21 1.40 -9.34
CA ASN A 171 -7.34 0.72 -8.72
C ASN A 171 -8.19 -0.02 -9.76
N LEU A 172 -8.44 0.58 -10.93
CA LEU A 172 -9.17 -0.06 -12.01
C LEU A 172 -8.45 -1.33 -12.51
N ILE A 173 -7.15 -1.25 -12.75
CA ILE A 173 -6.32 -2.41 -13.15
C ILE A 173 -6.44 -3.51 -12.09
N ALA A 174 -6.27 -3.17 -10.82
CA ALA A 174 -6.33 -4.12 -9.72
C ALA A 174 -7.73 -4.77 -9.59
N ILE A 175 -8.81 -4.01 -9.78
CA ILE A 175 -10.19 -4.53 -9.78
C ILE A 175 -10.41 -5.50 -10.95
N ILE A 176 -9.93 -5.16 -12.15
CA ILE A 176 -10.03 -6.03 -13.32
C ILE A 176 -9.26 -7.33 -13.10
N MET A 177 -8.04 -7.25 -12.58
CA MET A 177 -7.25 -8.44 -12.25
C MET A 177 -7.95 -9.32 -11.21
N ARG A 178 -8.48 -8.72 -10.14
CA ARG A 178 -9.30 -9.42 -9.14
C ARG A 178 -10.50 -10.13 -9.77
N ALA A 179 -11.25 -9.45 -10.62
CA ALA A 179 -12.42 -10.01 -11.29
C ALA A 179 -12.06 -11.22 -12.17
N ARG A 180 -10.96 -11.13 -12.92
CA ARG A 180 -10.44 -12.25 -13.73
C ARG A 180 -10.05 -13.45 -12.89
N ILE A 181 -9.30 -13.22 -11.79
CA ILE A 181 -8.87 -14.28 -10.87
C ILE A 181 -10.09 -14.94 -10.21
N SER A 182 -11.04 -14.13 -9.73
CA SER A 182 -12.27 -14.63 -9.10
C SER A 182 -13.11 -15.48 -10.07
N LYS A 183 -13.18 -15.08 -11.34
CA LYS A 183 -13.90 -15.84 -12.37
C LYS A 183 -13.23 -17.20 -12.64
N LYS A 184 -11.89 -17.23 -12.69
CA LYS A 184 -11.14 -18.48 -12.93
C LYS A 184 -11.26 -19.48 -11.76
N LEU A 185 -11.51 -18.99 -10.53
CA LEU A 185 -11.65 -19.84 -9.34
C LEU A 185 -13.09 -20.36 -9.16
N ARG A 186 -14.08 -19.78 -9.83
CA ARG A 186 -15.50 -20.19 -9.73
C ARG A 186 -15.94 -21.09 -10.87
N GLY A 187 -15.20 -21.13 -11.96
CA GLY A 187 -15.51 -21.91 -13.14
C GLY A 187 -14.70 -23.12 -13.30
#